data_74e84d56ff347ac2a624b24a56bbf515
#
_entry.id   74e84d56ff347ac2a624b24a56bbf515
#
_cell.length_a   1.000
_cell.length_b   1.000
_cell.length_c   1.000
_cell.angle_alpha   90.00
_cell.angle_beta   90.00
_cell.angle_gamma   90.00
#
_symmetry.space_group_name_H-M   'P 1'
#
loop_
_entity.id
_entity.type
_entity.pdbx_description
1 polymer ?
#
loop_
_entity_poly.entity_id
_entity_poly.type
_entity_poly.pdbx_seq_one_letter_code
_entity_poly.pdbx_strand_id
1 'polypeptide(L)'
;KAAYGTNTPTMWLLPQILDLVLYCNSKGTLSDRQAHFLAEAIANDYYYLKVSEFLLFFYRFKLGNYGNFYGVVDPMLITIALGKFIKERNDVIIRREQEEAQTQQAKFSEDAITPQEYCRRAGFPQFTDVVEVARHKARCDNFIDTLCRLIHTLCIIAESLEQQHVK
;
A
#
# COMPACT_ATOMS: atom_id res chain seq x y z
N LYS A 1 10.98 -19.14 9.27
CA LYS A 1 11.59 -20.36 8.69
C LYS A 1 13.12 -20.21 8.51
N ALA A 2 13.61 -19.10 8.03
CA ALA A 2 15.04 -18.92 7.77
C ALA A 2 15.94 -19.01 9.02
N ALA A 3 15.47 -18.55 10.19
CA ALA A 3 16.27 -18.51 11.42
C ALA A 3 16.26 -19.82 12.23
N TYR A 4 15.20 -20.64 12.11
CA TYR A 4 14.97 -21.78 13.00
C TYR A 4 14.74 -23.12 12.28
N GLY A 5 14.82 -23.15 10.95
CA GLY A 5 14.55 -24.32 10.11
C GLY A 5 13.10 -24.43 9.62
N THR A 6 12.90 -25.28 8.61
CA THR A 6 11.62 -25.40 7.89
C THR A 6 10.51 -26.00 8.73
N ASN A 7 10.82 -26.92 9.64
CA ASN A 7 9.86 -27.67 10.43
C ASN A 7 9.48 -27.00 11.76
N THR A 8 10.19 -25.94 12.17
CA THR A 8 9.97 -25.27 13.46
C THR A 8 8.53 -24.75 13.65
N PRO A 9 7.89 -24.12 12.63
CA PRO A 9 6.51 -23.68 12.78
C PRO A 9 5.54 -24.82 13.06
N THR A 10 5.67 -25.94 12.36
CA THR A 10 4.84 -27.13 12.53
C THR A 10 5.05 -27.73 13.93
N MET A 11 6.31 -27.84 14.37
CA MET A 11 6.67 -28.35 15.71
C MET A 11 6.13 -27.46 16.84
N TRP A 12 6.03 -26.17 16.61
CA TRP A 12 5.44 -25.24 17.57
C TRP A 12 3.91 -25.27 17.58
N LEU A 13 3.27 -25.38 16.41
CA LEU A 13 1.81 -25.41 16.27
C LEU A 13 1.20 -26.70 16.82
N LEU A 14 1.87 -27.82 16.64
CA LEU A 14 1.36 -29.13 17.02
C LEU A 14 0.94 -29.21 18.50
N PRO A 15 1.78 -28.85 19.50
CA PRO A 15 1.38 -28.86 20.90
C PRO A 15 0.24 -27.88 21.19
N GLN A 16 0.13 -26.76 20.49
CA GLN A 16 -0.98 -25.81 20.67
C GLN A 16 -2.31 -26.40 20.18
N ILE A 17 -2.29 -27.13 19.08
CA ILE A 17 -3.48 -27.84 18.53
C ILE A 17 -3.89 -28.95 19.49
N LEU A 18 -2.94 -29.73 19.99
CA LEU A 18 -3.22 -30.81 20.95
C LEU A 18 -3.79 -30.25 22.27
N ASP A 19 -3.23 -29.16 22.78
CA ASP A 19 -3.74 -28.48 23.98
C ASP A 19 -5.17 -27.95 23.76
N LEU A 20 -5.48 -27.43 22.58
CA LEU A 20 -6.83 -27.01 22.21
C LEU A 20 -7.81 -28.19 22.24
N VAL A 21 -7.42 -29.32 21.65
CA VAL A 21 -8.24 -30.56 21.60
C VAL A 21 -8.50 -31.08 23.01
N LEU A 22 -7.47 -31.09 23.85
CA LEU A 22 -7.59 -31.48 25.26
C LEU A 22 -8.52 -30.55 26.05
N TYR A 23 -8.39 -29.23 25.82
CA TYR A 23 -9.25 -28.24 26.45
C TYR A 23 -10.73 -28.43 26.10
N CYS A 24 -11.03 -28.74 24.86
CA CYS A 24 -12.40 -28.97 24.40
C CYS A 24 -13.06 -30.22 24.98
N ASN A 25 -12.31 -31.08 25.69
CA ASN A 25 -12.77 -32.31 26.32
C ASN A 25 -13.69 -33.15 25.43
N SER A 26 -13.33 -33.27 24.17
CA SER A 26 -14.14 -33.96 23.18
C SER A 26 -14.02 -35.49 23.33
N LYS A 27 -15.13 -36.20 23.11
CA LYS A 27 -15.17 -37.65 23.15
C LYS A 27 -14.38 -38.35 22.02
N GLY A 28 -13.98 -37.56 20.99
CA GLY A 28 -13.14 -37.98 19.88
C GLY A 28 -11.83 -37.24 19.88
N THR A 29 -10.72 -37.92 20.03
CA THR A 29 -9.38 -37.36 19.92
C THR A 29 -8.98 -37.23 18.46
N LEU A 30 -8.34 -36.12 18.11
CA LEU A 30 -7.65 -35.96 16.84
C LEU A 30 -6.54 -37.04 16.78
N SER A 31 -6.46 -37.82 15.70
CA SER A 31 -5.33 -38.73 15.52
C SER A 31 -4.04 -37.91 15.33
N ASP A 32 -2.91 -38.46 15.77
CA ASP A 32 -1.60 -37.80 15.62
C ASP A 32 -1.32 -37.39 14.16
N ARG A 33 -1.73 -38.23 13.21
CA ARG A 33 -1.60 -37.93 11.78
C ARG A 33 -2.43 -36.72 11.35
N GLN A 34 -3.66 -36.61 11.85
CA GLN A 34 -4.53 -35.46 11.55
C GLN A 34 -3.98 -34.17 12.19
N ALA A 35 -3.50 -34.25 13.45
CA ALA A 35 -2.89 -33.13 14.13
C ALA A 35 -1.61 -32.63 13.42
N HIS A 36 -0.75 -33.55 12.99
CA HIS A 36 0.43 -33.22 12.20
C HIS A 36 0.08 -32.58 10.87
N PHE A 37 -0.84 -33.17 10.11
CA PHE A 37 -1.29 -32.63 8.83
C PHE A 37 -1.87 -31.21 9.01
N LEU A 38 -2.71 -31.01 10.02
CA LEU A 38 -3.31 -29.72 10.32
C LEU A 38 -2.24 -28.66 10.68
N ALA A 39 -1.27 -29.05 11.54
CA ALA A 39 -0.17 -28.15 11.91
C ALA A 39 0.69 -27.75 10.69
N GLU A 40 0.98 -28.70 9.81
CA GLU A 40 1.73 -28.46 8.59
C GLU A 40 0.96 -27.55 7.61
N ALA A 41 -0.32 -27.85 7.37
CA ALA A 41 -1.19 -27.03 6.53
C ALA A 41 -1.26 -25.59 7.03
N ILE A 42 -1.53 -25.40 8.34
CA ILE A 42 -1.56 -24.08 8.93
C ILE A 42 -0.20 -23.38 8.82
N ALA A 43 0.91 -24.06 9.07
CA ALA A 43 2.26 -23.48 8.97
C ALA A 43 2.61 -23.02 7.54
N ASN A 44 2.07 -23.70 6.53
CA ASN A 44 2.31 -23.38 5.13
C ASN A 44 1.38 -22.28 4.62
N ASP A 45 0.10 -22.38 4.87
CA ASP A 45 -0.90 -21.45 4.34
C ASP A 45 -0.88 -20.07 5.07
N TYR A 46 -0.59 -20.12 6.37
CA TYR A 46 -0.60 -18.92 7.22
C TYR A 46 0.80 -18.51 7.74
N TYR A 47 1.83 -18.71 6.93
CA TYR A 47 3.23 -18.43 7.24
C TYR A 47 3.50 -16.96 7.62
N TYR A 48 2.62 -16.05 7.24
CA TYR A 48 2.70 -14.60 7.50
C TYR A 48 2.17 -14.20 8.88
N LEU A 49 1.45 -15.08 9.58
CA LEU A 49 0.95 -14.80 10.91
C LEU A 49 2.07 -14.86 11.95
N LYS A 50 2.01 -13.94 12.90
CA LYS A 50 2.93 -13.92 14.04
C LYS A 50 2.50 -14.94 15.09
N VAL A 51 3.47 -15.44 15.89
CA VAL A 51 3.20 -16.34 17.01
C VAL A 51 2.17 -15.76 17.98
N SER A 52 2.24 -14.45 18.26
CA SER A 52 1.29 -13.75 19.11
C SER A 52 -0.15 -13.78 18.57
N GLU A 53 -0.31 -13.75 17.24
CA GLU A 53 -1.62 -13.82 16.58
C GLU A 53 -2.20 -15.23 16.69
N PHE A 54 -1.37 -16.27 16.56
CA PHE A 54 -1.80 -17.65 16.81
C PHE A 54 -2.21 -17.87 18.29
N LEU A 55 -1.43 -17.33 19.22
CA LEU A 55 -1.80 -17.42 20.65
C LEU A 55 -3.12 -16.72 20.93
N LEU A 56 -3.36 -15.56 20.33
CA LEU A 56 -4.63 -14.84 20.45
C LEU A 56 -5.78 -15.64 19.81
N PHE A 57 -5.54 -16.27 18.65
CA PHE A 57 -6.50 -17.16 18.03
C PHE A 57 -6.90 -18.32 18.92
N PHE A 58 -5.93 -19.07 19.46
CA PHE A 58 -6.19 -20.19 20.36
C PHE A 58 -6.91 -19.76 21.65
N TYR A 59 -6.53 -18.60 22.20
CA TYR A 59 -7.21 -18.04 23.35
C TYR A 59 -8.69 -17.74 23.06
N ARG A 60 -8.97 -17.02 21.97
CA ARG A 60 -10.35 -16.69 21.55
C ARG A 60 -11.15 -17.94 21.20
N PHE A 61 -10.50 -18.92 20.61
CA PHE A 61 -11.12 -20.20 20.29
C PHE A 61 -11.57 -20.93 21.58
N LYS A 62 -10.73 -21.00 22.60
CA LYS A 62 -11.06 -21.56 23.90
C LYS A 62 -12.20 -20.84 24.61
N LEU A 63 -12.36 -19.54 24.38
CA LEU A 63 -13.48 -18.75 24.89
C LEU A 63 -14.80 -18.98 24.10
N GLY A 64 -14.78 -19.79 23.04
CA GLY A 64 -15.97 -20.10 22.25
C GLY A 64 -16.36 -19.03 21.21
N ASN A 65 -15.51 -18.05 20.90
CA ASN A 65 -15.84 -16.97 19.97
C ASN A 65 -16.14 -17.46 18.54
N TYR A 66 -15.64 -18.65 18.19
CA TYR A 66 -15.82 -19.23 16.86
C TYR A 66 -16.85 -20.34 16.78
N GLY A 67 -17.60 -20.57 17.86
CA GLY A 67 -18.65 -21.57 17.97
C GLY A 67 -18.33 -22.64 19.00
N ASN A 68 -19.35 -23.40 19.38
CA ASN A 68 -19.23 -24.50 20.34
C ASN A 68 -18.97 -25.81 19.62
N PHE A 69 -18.02 -26.58 20.14
CA PHE A 69 -17.78 -27.96 19.66
C PHE A 69 -18.71 -28.90 20.40
N TYR A 70 -19.59 -29.51 19.65
CA TYR A 70 -20.49 -30.55 20.20
C TYR A 70 -19.86 -31.93 19.95
N GLY A 71 -19.11 -32.40 20.94
CA GLY A 71 -18.74 -33.82 21.05
C GLY A 71 -17.49 -34.27 20.30
N VAL A 72 -17.08 -33.68 19.18
CA VAL A 72 -15.88 -34.06 18.43
C VAL A 72 -15.19 -32.79 17.89
N VAL A 73 -13.87 -32.69 18.08
CA VAL A 73 -13.09 -31.64 17.43
C VAL A 73 -12.74 -32.08 16.01
N ASP A 74 -13.44 -31.50 15.04
CA ASP A 74 -13.13 -31.70 13.61
C ASP A 74 -11.99 -30.73 13.21
N PRO A 75 -10.90 -31.23 12.58
CA PRO A 75 -9.84 -30.38 12.04
C PRO A 75 -10.35 -29.26 11.14
N MET A 76 -11.41 -29.52 10.38
CA MET A 76 -12.01 -28.52 9.49
C MET A 76 -12.61 -27.33 10.26
N LEU A 77 -13.16 -27.57 11.44
CA LEU A 77 -13.70 -26.49 12.28
C LEU A 77 -12.60 -25.56 12.78
N ILE A 78 -11.41 -26.09 13.06
CA ILE A 78 -10.24 -25.27 13.45
C ILE A 78 -9.81 -24.37 12.28
N THR A 79 -9.75 -24.90 11.06
CA THR A 79 -9.38 -24.10 9.88
C THR A 79 -10.44 -23.05 9.52
N ILE A 80 -11.72 -23.39 9.64
CA ILE A 80 -12.83 -22.43 9.44
C ILE A 80 -12.76 -21.31 10.50
N ALA A 81 -12.52 -21.65 11.76
CA ALA A 81 -12.37 -20.69 12.83
C ALA A 81 -11.16 -19.77 12.62
N LEU A 82 -10.05 -20.32 12.15
CA LEU A 82 -8.86 -19.56 11.79
C LEU A 82 -9.14 -18.58 10.63
N GLY A 83 -9.90 -19.00 9.64
CA GLY A 83 -10.35 -18.13 8.55
C GLY A 83 -11.19 -16.96 9.03
N LYS A 84 -12.11 -17.18 9.99
CA LYS A 84 -12.90 -16.10 10.63
C LYS A 84 -11.99 -15.13 11.39
N PHE A 85 -11.05 -15.66 12.19
CA PHE A 85 -10.08 -14.83 12.91
C PHE A 85 -9.26 -13.94 11.97
N ILE A 86 -8.79 -14.49 10.86
CA ILE A 86 -8.00 -13.74 9.87
C ILE A 86 -8.84 -12.62 9.26
N LYS A 87 -10.10 -12.87 8.96
CA LYS A 87 -11.00 -11.83 8.45
C LYS A 87 -11.15 -10.70 9.46
N GLU A 88 -11.48 -11.02 10.72
CA GLU A 88 -11.57 -10.04 11.79
C GLU A 88 -10.27 -9.23 11.97
N ARG A 89 -9.12 -9.91 11.93
CA ARG A 89 -7.80 -9.30 12.01
C ARG A 89 -7.57 -8.32 10.86
N ASN A 90 -7.87 -8.72 9.65
CA ASN A 90 -7.66 -7.88 8.47
C ASN A 90 -8.58 -6.65 8.51
N ASP A 91 -9.83 -6.80 8.95
CA ASP A 91 -10.76 -5.67 9.12
C ASP A 91 -10.23 -4.65 10.14
N VAL A 92 -9.61 -5.12 11.23
CA VAL A 92 -8.98 -4.24 12.24
C VAL A 92 -7.75 -3.53 11.67
N ILE A 93 -6.91 -4.23 10.91
CA ILE A 93 -5.72 -3.64 10.29
C ILE A 93 -6.12 -2.57 9.27
N ILE A 94 -7.06 -2.88 8.37
CA ILE A 94 -7.54 -1.94 7.34
C ILE A 94 -8.12 -0.69 8.01
N ARG A 95 -8.93 -0.85 9.05
CA ARG A 95 -9.49 0.29 9.79
C ARG A 95 -8.40 1.17 10.38
N ARG A 96 -7.41 0.56 11.01
CA ARG A 96 -6.29 1.28 11.62
C ARG A 96 -5.46 2.03 10.57
N GLU A 97 -5.17 1.39 9.44
CA GLU A 97 -4.46 2.03 8.34
C GLU A 97 -5.25 3.22 7.76
N GLN A 98 -6.58 3.09 7.67
CA GLN A 98 -7.45 4.19 7.25
C GLN A 98 -7.45 5.36 8.25
N GLU A 99 -7.52 5.07 9.55
CA GLU A 99 -7.44 6.07 10.62
C GLU A 99 -6.08 6.78 10.62
N GLU A 100 -4.99 6.03 10.47
CA GLU A 100 -3.63 6.57 10.38
C GLU A 100 -3.46 7.45 9.13
N ALA A 101 -3.97 7.01 7.96
CA ALA A 101 -3.93 7.77 6.72
C ALA A 101 -4.75 9.08 6.82
N GLN A 102 -5.96 9.03 7.40
CA GLN A 102 -6.77 10.22 7.64
C GLN A 102 -6.06 11.22 8.58
N THR A 103 -5.45 10.71 9.65
CA THR A 103 -4.70 11.53 10.60
C THR A 103 -3.49 12.19 9.93
N GLN A 104 -2.77 11.47 9.09
CA GLN A 104 -1.64 12.02 8.33
C GLN A 104 -2.11 13.07 7.32
N GLN A 105 -3.20 12.80 6.61
CA GLN A 105 -3.76 13.74 5.65
C GLN A 105 -4.26 15.03 6.33
N ALA A 106 -4.89 14.92 7.50
CA ALA A 106 -5.32 16.06 8.29
C ALA A 106 -4.12 16.93 8.73
N LYS A 107 -3.05 16.31 9.25
CA LYS A 107 -1.81 17.02 9.60
C LYS A 107 -1.16 17.70 8.39
N PHE A 108 -1.08 16.99 7.25
CA PHE A 108 -0.53 17.55 6.03
C PHE A 108 -1.35 18.75 5.53
N SER A 109 -2.69 18.71 5.64
CA SER A 109 -3.55 19.82 5.24
C SER A 109 -3.45 21.02 6.20
N GLU A 110 -3.22 20.78 7.49
CA GLU A 110 -3.03 21.84 8.49
C GLU A 110 -1.68 22.56 8.30
N ASP A 111 -0.63 21.81 7.95
CA ASP A 111 0.71 22.35 7.68
C ASP A 111 0.86 22.84 6.23
N ALA A 112 -0.11 22.58 5.35
CA ALA A 112 -0.04 22.96 3.95
C ALA A 112 -0.14 24.48 3.79
N ILE A 113 0.92 25.05 3.26
CA ILE A 113 0.94 26.45 2.84
C ILE A 113 0.57 26.57 1.37
N THR A 114 -0.11 27.65 1.00
CA THR A 114 -0.40 27.92 -0.41
C THR A 114 0.88 28.12 -1.21
N PRO A 115 0.90 27.86 -2.53
CA PRO A 115 2.07 28.15 -3.37
C PRO A 115 2.54 29.61 -3.24
N GLN A 116 1.62 30.55 -3.07
CA GLN A 116 1.91 31.96 -2.86
C GLN A 116 2.64 32.21 -1.54
N GLU A 117 2.18 31.58 -0.46
CA GLU A 117 2.80 31.67 0.85
C GLU A 117 4.19 31.02 0.85
N TYR A 118 4.35 29.90 0.16
CA TYR A 118 5.64 29.25 -0.02
C TYR A 118 6.64 30.18 -0.75
N CYS A 119 6.22 30.77 -1.88
CA CYS A 119 7.05 31.71 -2.64
C CYS A 119 7.45 32.90 -1.78
N ARG A 120 6.52 33.47 -0.98
CA ARG A 120 6.78 34.56 -0.07
C ARG A 120 7.83 34.20 0.99
N ARG A 121 7.72 33.02 1.62
CA ARG A 121 8.67 32.59 2.66
C ARG A 121 10.04 32.23 2.10
N ALA A 122 10.08 31.65 0.91
CA ALA A 122 11.31 31.26 0.23
C ALA A 122 12.01 32.45 -0.49
N GLY A 123 11.40 33.63 -0.51
CA GLY A 123 11.95 34.80 -1.21
C GLY A 123 11.91 34.70 -2.74
N PHE A 124 11.08 33.78 -3.27
CA PHE A 124 10.86 33.70 -4.71
C PHE A 124 9.82 34.71 -5.19
N PRO A 125 9.91 35.18 -6.46
CA PRO A 125 8.85 36.00 -7.04
C PRO A 125 7.50 35.32 -6.91
N GLN A 126 6.46 36.13 -6.68
CA GLN A 126 5.10 35.60 -6.49
C GLN A 126 4.67 34.78 -7.71
N PHE A 127 3.88 33.75 -7.49
CA PHE A 127 3.42 32.84 -8.58
C PHE A 127 2.74 33.59 -9.73
N THR A 128 2.03 34.66 -9.45
CA THR A 128 1.46 35.60 -10.43
C THR A 128 2.54 36.24 -11.30
N ASP A 129 3.64 36.67 -10.70
CA ASP A 129 4.74 37.32 -11.41
C ASP A 129 5.46 36.34 -12.34
N VAL A 130 5.62 35.09 -11.90
CA VAL A 130 6.21 34.00 -12.73
C VAL A 130 5.36 33.72 -13.97
N VAL A 131 4.03 33.69 -13.80
CA VAL A 131 3.09 33.48 -14.92
C VAL A 131 3.11 34.69 -15.87
N GLU A 132 3.17 35.90 -15.36
CA GLU A 132 3.28 37.11 -16.19
C GLU A 132 4.61 37.18 -16.94
N VAL A 133 5.72 36.85 -16.28
CA VAL A 133 7.04 36.78 -16.92
C VAL A 133 7.04 35.70 -18.04
N ALA A 134 6.45 34.53 -17.76
CA ALA A 134 6.33 33.47 -18.79
C ALA A 134 5.47 33.94 -19.98
N ARG A 135 4.35 34.64 -19.74
CA ARG A 135 3.51 35.19 -20.82
C ARG A 135 4.22 36.30 -21.59
N HIS A 136 5.02 37.12 -20.91
CA HIS A 136 5.81 38.15 -21.57
C HIS A 136 6.90 37.55 -22.44
N LYS A 137 7.61 36.54 -21.93
CA LYS A 137 8.61 35.80 -22.69
C LYS A 137 8.02 35.15 -23.95
N ALA A 138 6.90 34.45 -23.83
CA ALA A 138 6.21 33.82 -24.95
C ALA A 138 5.77 34.86 -26.03
N ARG A 139 5.38 36.09 -25.61
CA ARG A 139 5.08 37.20 -26.56
C ARG A 139 6.34 37.70 -27.24
N CYS A 140 7.46 37.83 -26.51
CA CYS A 140 8.73 38.22 -27.11
C CYS A 140 9.25 37.19 -28.10
N ASP A 141 9.17 35.90 -27.79
CA ASP A 141 9.61 34.83 -28.68
C ASP A 141 8.79 34.82 -29.98
N ASN A 142 7.46 35.00 -29.92
CA ASN A 142 6.60 35.15 -31.09
C ASN A 142 6.93 36.39 -31.93
N PHE A 143 7.29 37.51 -31.27
CA PHE A 143 7.68 38.73 -31.96
C PHE A 143 9.02 38.57 -32.68
N ILE A 144 9.99 37.91 -32.06
CA ILE A 144 11.30 37.61 -32.65
C ILE A 144 11.13 36.68 -33.86
N ASP A 145 10.29 35.66 -33.74
CA ASP A 145 10.00 34.73 -34.84
C ASP A 145 9.37 35.45 -36.03
N THR A 146 8.45 36.37 -35.78
CA THR A 146 7.83 37.21 -36.81
C THR A 146 8.84 38.13 -37.48
N LEU A 147 9.74 38.76 -36.72
CA LEU A 147 10.82 39.58 -37.26
C LEU A 147 11.78 38.77 -38.13
N CYS A 148 12.19 37.59 -37.66
CA CYS A 148 13.06 36.70 -38.45
C CYS A 148 12.42 36.32 -39.80
N ARG A 149 11.13 36.03 -39.82
CA ARG A 149 10.39 35.75 -41.08
C ARG A 149 10.34 36.95 -42.01
N LEU A 150 10.11 38.16 -41.48
CA LEU A 150 10.11 39.38 -42.28
C LEU A 150 11.50 39.67 -42.84
N ILE A 151 12.56 39.56 -42.07
CA ILE A 151 13.94 39.70 -42.58
C ILE A 151 14.23 38.70 -43.67
N HIS A 152 13.89 37.44 -43.46
CA HIS A 152 14.09 36.40 -44.49
C HIS A 152 13.35 36.75 -45.82
N THR A 153 12.10 37.21 -45.73
CA THR A 153 11.34 37.62 -46.95
C THR A 153 11.97 38.84 -47.62
N LEU A 154 12.46 39.81 -46.85
CA LEU A 154 13.16 40.96 -47.42
C LEU A 154 14.47 40.57 -48.09
N CYS A 155 15.25 39.65 -47.53
CA CYS A 155 16.44 39.09 -48.21
C CYS A 155 16.13 38.45 -49.53
N ILE A 156 15.08 37.63 -49.61
CA ILE A 156 14.65 37.00 -50.87
C ILE A 156 14.24 38.07 -51.93
N ILE A 157 13.53 39.13 -51.53
CA ILE A 157 13.14 40.22 -52.43
C ILE A 157 14.40 40.96 -52.90
N ALA A 158 15.36 41.27 -52.03
CA ALA A 158 16.61 41.96 -52.40
C ALA A 158 17.40 41.11 -53.43
N GLU A 159 17.57 39.83 -53.20
CA GLU A 159 18.25 38.94 -54.14
C GLU A 159 17.54 38.89 -55.52
N SER A 160 16.21 38.89 -55.52
CA SER A 160 15.44 38.90 -56.76
C SER A 160 15.57 40.19 -57.55
N LEU A 161 15.70 41.33 -56.86
CA LEU A 161 15.92 42.65 -57.50
C LEU A 161 17.33 42.77 -58.07
N GLU A 162 18.35 42.25 -57.39
CA GLU A 162 19.72 42.25 -57.91
C GLU A 162 19.82 41.42 -59.22
N GLN A 163 19.12 40.28 -59.28
CA GLN A 163 19.10 39.45 -60.48
C GLN A 163 18.39 40.12 -61.64
N GLN A 164 17.50 41.07 -61.39
CA GLN A 164 16.84 41.84 -62.53
C GLN A 164 17.70 42.98 -63.05
N HIS A 165 18.67 43.50 -62.29
CA HIS A 165 19.56 44.56 -62.70
C HIS A 165 20.81 44.09 -63.45
N VAL A 166 21.05 42.76 -63.49
CA VAL A 166 22.23 42.17 -64.19
C VAL A 166 21.89 41.71 -65.62
N LYS A 167 20.67 41.93 -66.07
CA LYS A 167 20.26 41.67 -67.44
C LYS A 167 20.15 43.00 -68.24
#